data_bedc4395496380df5c0f051c2a2e155d
#
_entry.id   bedc4395496380df5c0f051c2a2e155d
#
_cell.length_a   1.000
_cell.length_b   1.000
_cell.length_c   1.000
_cell.angle_alpha   90.00
_cell.angle_beta   90.00
_cell.angle_gamma   90.00
#
_symmetry.space_group_name_H-M   'P 1'
#
loop_
_entity.id
_entity.type
_entity.pdbx_description
1 polymer ?
#
loop_
_entity_poly.entity_id
_entity_poly.type
_entity_poly.pdbx_seq_one_letter_code
_entity_poly.pdbx_strand_id
1 'polypeptide(L)'
;MDKKVKILVVEDEEILLTALSEELKQEGFEVVGAKDGVEGVEKTVSEKPDMVLLDLVMPRLDGIGALKQMKENPETKDIPVVILTNLSDYDKISDALSLGAMDYLVKANYRLEELVNKIKTVLERKESGMGPVSAPEPLS
;
A
#
# COMPACT_ATOMS: atom_id res chain seq x y z
N MET A 1 1.07 15.46 -21.84
CA MET A 1 1.34 14.02 -21.72
C MET A 1 1.10 13.57 -20.31
N ASP A 2 0.27 12.58 -20.17
CA ASP A 2 -0.06 12.07 -18.85
C ASP A 2 1.09 11.26 -18.30
N LYS A 3 1.51 11.62 -17.12
CA LYS A 3 2.54 10.90 -16.41
C LYS A 3 1.97 9.60 -15.87
N LYS A 4 2.69 8.50 -16.03
CA LYS A 4 2.27 7.24 -15.45
C LYS A 4 2.22 7.33 -13.93
N VAL A 5 1.21 6.70 -13.34
CA VAL A 5 1.14 6.57 -11.89
C VAL A 5 2.21 5.58 -11.46
N LYS A 6 3.04 5.98 -10.52
CA LYS A 6 4.11 5.14 -9.98
C LYS A 6 3.65 4.52 -8.67
N ILE A 7 3.73 3.20 -8.59
CA ILE A 7 3.33 2.44 -7.40
C ILE A 7 4.53 1.72 -6.83
N LEU A 8 4.77 1.89 -5.54
CA LEU A 8 5.75 1.11 -4.81
C LEU A 8 5.04 -0.07 -4.16
N VAL A 9 5.49 -1.29 -4.47
CA VAL A 9 4.95 -2.51 -3.86
C VAL A 9 5.96 -3.04 -2.86
N VAL A 10 5.58 -3.07 -1.58
CA VAL A 10 6.43 -3.56 -0.49
C VAL A 10 5.92 -4.92 -0.05
N GLU A 11 6.62 -5.98 -0.44
CA GLU A 11 6.20 -7.36 -0.26
C GLU A 11 7.43 -8.25 -0.16
N ASP A 12 7.53 -9.07 0.88
CA ASP A 12 8.69 -9.93 1.09
C ASP A 12 8.66 -11.24 0.30
N GLU A 13 7.47 -11.69 -0.11
CA GLU A 13 7.36 -12.88 -0.95
C GLU A 13 7.69 -12.54 -2.39
N GLU A 14 8.86 -13.00 -2.85
CA GLU A 14 9.37 -12.63 -4.16
C GLU A 14 8.41 -12.99 -5.31
N ILE A 15 7.78 -14.16 -5.23
CA ILE A 15 6.84 -14.60 -6.25
C ILE A 15 5.65 -13.65 -6.33
N LEU A 16 5.08 -13.29 -5.18
CA LEU A 16 3.95 -12.39 -5.12
C LEU A 16 4.34 -10.98 -5.58
N LEU A 17 5.50 -10.50 -5.16
CA LEU A 17 6.01 -9.19 -5.59
C LEU A 17 6.14 -9.13 -7.10
N THR A 18 6.73 -10.15 -7.71
CA THR A 18 6.90 -10.21 -9.15
C THR A 18 5.56 -10.25 -9.88
N ALA A 19 4.65 -11.09 -9.40
CA ALA A 19 3.32 -11.22 -10.02
C ALA A 19 2.53 -9.93 -9.97
N LEU A 20 2.48 -9.29 -8.80
CA LEU A 20 1.80 -8.01 -8.64
C LEU A 20 2.43 -6.94 -9.52
N SER A 21 3.76 -6.89 -9.54
CA SER A 21 4.46 -5.88 -10.33
C SER A 21 4.16 -6.03 -11.82
N GLU A 22 4.16 -7.24 -12.33
CA GLU A 22 3.87 -7.48 -13.73
C GLU A 22 2.42 -7.16 -14.09
N GLU A 23 1.48 -7.57 -13.23
CA GLU A 23 0.06 -7.27 -13.44
C GLU A 23 -0.20 -5.77 -13.49
N LEU A 24 0.39 -5.03 -12.57
CA LEU A 24 0.22 -3.58 -12.53
C LEU A 24 0.88 -2.89 -13.71
N LYS A 25 2.04 -3.36 -14.13
CA LYS A 25 2.70 -2.82 -15.33
C LYS A 25 1.84 -3.01 -16.58
N GLN A 26 1.19 -4.17 -16.70
CA GLN A 26 0.29 -4.44 -17.83
C GLN A 26 -0.91 -3.50 -17.83
N GLU A 27 -1.32 -3.03 -16.66
CA GLU A 27 -2.42 -2.08 -16.54
C GLU A 27 -1.97 -0.62 -16.74
N GLY A 28 -0.72 -0.40 -17.04
CA GLY A 28 -0.21 0.93 -17.38
C GLY A 28 0.47 1.67 -16.25
N PHE A 29 0.67 1.03 -15.10
CA PHE A 29 1.37 1.65 -13.98
C PHE A 29 2.88 1.46 -14.09
N GLU A 30 3.62 2.43 -13.55
CA GLU A 30 5.05 2.25 -13.29
C GLU A 30 5.17 1.60 -11.92
N VAL A 31 6.01 0.58 -11.77
CA VAL A 31 6.10 -0.18 -10.51
C VAL A 31 7.53 -0.27 -10.02
N VAL A 32 7.72 -0.01 -8.74
CA VAL A 32 8.98 -0.22 -8.04
C VAL A 32 8.72 -1.22 -6.92
N GLY A 33 9.60 -2.18 -6.73
CA GLY A 33 9.45 -3.19 -5.69
C GLY A 33 10.38 -2.96 -4.52
N ALA A 34 9.94 -3.38 -3.33
CA ALA A 34 10.76 -3.43 -2.13
C ALA A 34 10.47 -4.73 -1.40
N LYS A 35 11.48 -5.36 -0.82
CA LYS A 35 11.39 -6.70 -0.25
C LYS A 35 11.14 -6.73 1.26
N ASP A 36 11.26 -5.60 1.91
CA ASP A 36 11.01 -5.50 3.35
C ASP A 36 10.68 -4.05 3.72
N GLY A 37 10.34 -3.86 4.99
CA GLY A 37 9.93 -2.54 5.46
C GLY A 37 11.02 -1.49 5.42
N VAL A 38 12.28 -1.87 5.64
CA VAL A 38 13.40 -0.92 5.58
C VAL A 38 13.57 -0.41 4.16
N GLU A 39 13.64 -1.32 3.20
CA GLU A 39 13.74 -0.96 1.78
C GLU A 39 12.52 -0.16 1.34
N GLY A 40 11.33 -0.53 1.84
CA GLY A 40 10.09 0.18 1.54
C GLY A 40 10.14 1.64 1.97
N VAL A 41 10.61 1.91 3.19
CA VAL A 41 10.76 3.28 3.69
C VAL A 41 11.77 4.05 2.84
N GLU A 42 12.93 3.43 2.58
CA GLU A 42 13.97 4.07 1.77
C GLU A 42 13.47 4.45 0.37
N LYS A 43 12.78 3.53 -0.28
CA LYS A 43 12.28 3.76 -1.65
C LYS A 43 11.10 4.72 -1.70
N THR A 44 10.31 4.81 -0.63
CA THR A 44 9.26 5.83 -0.57
C THR A 44 9.88 7.23 -0.64
N VAL A 45 11.02 7.41 0.01
CA VAL A 45 11.75 8.70 -0.04
C VAL A 45 12.43 8.89 -1.40
N SER A 46 13.15 7.89 -1.89
CA SER A 46 13.98 8.05 -3.09
C SER A 46 13.17 8.06 -4.38
N GLU A 47 12.12 7.25 -4.47
CA GLU A 47 11.32 7.10 -5.68
C GLU A 47 10.12 8.03 -5.74
N LYS A 48 9.67 8.52 -4.60
CA LYS A 48 8.48 9.38 -4.47
C LYS A 48 7.29 8.84 -5.25
N PRO A 49 6.84 7.61 -4.90
CA PRO A 49 5.72 7.01 -5.63
C PRO A 49 4.42 7.78 -5.41
N ASP A 50 3.48 7.58 -6.31
CA ASP A 50 2.14 8.16 -6.16
C ASP A 50 1.30 7.36 -5.16
N MET A 51 1.67 6.10 -4.91
CA MET A 51 0.98 5.22 -3.96
C MET A 51 1.93 4.11 -3.51
N VAL A 52 1.72 3.64 -2.29
CA VAL A 52 2.44 2.49 -1.73
C VAL A 52 1.42 1.38 -1.45
N LEU A 53 1.71 0.17 -1.95
CA LEU A 53 1.01 -1.05 -1.54
C LEU A 53 1.93 -1.74 -0.54
N LEU A 54 1.46 -1.92 0.69
CA LEU A 54 2.31 -2.31 1.81
C LEU A 54 1.79 -3.56 2.52
N ASP A 55 2.57 -4.62 2.50
CA ASP A 55 2.29 -5.82 3.29
C ASP A 55 2.54 -5.52 4.77
N LEU A 56 1.65 -5.97 5.63
CA LEU A 56 1.80 -5.75 7.08
C LEU A 56 2.77 -6.70 7.75
N VAL A 57 2.93 -7.92 7.23
CA VAL A 57 3.77 -8.93 7.88
C VAL A 57 5.03 -9.19 7.05
N MET A 58 6.15 -8.65 7.50
CA MET A 58 7.43 -8.76 6.80
C MET A 58 8.58 -8.85 7.80
N PRO A 59 9.73 -9.42 7.39
CA PRO A 59 10.92 -9.41 8.25
C PRO A 59 11.54 -8.02 8.35
N ARG A 60 12.46 -7.88 9.28
CA ARG A 60 13.22 -6.66 9.60
C ARG A 60 12.32 -5.58 10.18
N LEU A 61 11.70 -4.77 9.33
CA LEU A 61 10.73 -3.76 9.76
C LEU A 61 9.37 -4.16 9.20
N ASP A 62 8.39 -4.44 10.06
CA ASP A 62 7.07 -4.84 9.60
C ASP A 62 6.29 -3.67 8.98
N GLY A 63 5.12 -3.98 8.41
CA GLY A 63 4.33 -2.98 7.70
C GLY A 63 3.84 -1.84 8.59
N ILE A 64 3.48 -2.12 9.84
CA ILE A 64 3.05 -1.07 10.77
C ILE A 64 4.21 -0.13 11.07
N GLY A 65 5.40 -0.68 11.35
CA GLY A 65 6.59 0.15 11.59
C GLY A 65 6.98 0.97 10.37
N ALA A 66 6.92 0.37 9.18
CA ALA A 66 7.21 1.08 7.94
C ALA A 66 6.20 2.21 7.70
N LEU A 67 4.91 1.93 7.88
CA LEU A 67 3.86 2.93 7.72
C LEU A 67 4.08 4.11 8.67
N LYS A 68 4.40 3.82 9.92
CA LYS A 68 4.64 4.86 10.91
C LYS A 68 5.78 5.77 10.46
N GLN A 69 6.89 5.20 10.00
CA GLN A 69 8.01 6.00 9.50
C GLN A 69 7.63 6.83 8.27
N MET A 70 6.87 6.25 7.35
CA MET A 70 6.40 6.99 6.17
C MET A 70 5.54 8.20 6.57
N LYS A 71 4.68 8.03 7.56
CA LYS A 71 3.76 9.08 8.00
C LYS A 71 4.39 10.12 8.92
N GLU A 72 5.51 9.79 9.53
CA GLU A 72 6.26 10.73 10.35
C GLU A 72 7.21 11.63 9.53
N ASN A 73 7.51 11.24 8.30
CA ASN A 73 8.40 12.01 7.42
C ASN A 73 7.61 13.01 6.59
N PRO A 74 7.88 14.33 6.73
CA PRO A 74 7.17 15.34 5.95
C PRO A 74 7.24 15.15 4.43
N GLU A 75 8.29 14.50 3.93
CA GLU A 75 8.44 14.25 2.48
C GLU A 75 7.53 13.13 1.98
N THR A 76 7.08 12.22 2.85
CA THR A 76 6.33 11.04 2.43
C THR A 76 4.95 10.91 3.06
N LYS A 77 4.65 11.71 4.08
CA LYS A 77 3.41 11.59 4.85
C LYS A 77 2.14 11.71 4.00
N ASP A 78 2.19 12.43 2.90
CA ASP A 78 1.02 12.64 2.04
C ASP A 78 0.87 11.60 0.94
N ILE A 79 1.82 10.67 0.82
CA ILE A 79 1.71 9.58 -0.15
C ILE A 79 0.71 8.56 0.37
N PRO A 80 -0.36 8.25 -0.38
CA PRO A 80 -1.36 7.30 0.09
C PRO A 80 -0.79 5.89 0.16
N VAL A 81 -1.14 5.19 1.24
CA VAL A 81 -0.71 3.81 1.48
C VAL A 81 -1.93 2.91 1.55
N VAL A 82 -1.94 1.84 0.76
CA VAL A 82 -2.96 0.79 0.81
C VAL A 82 -2.31 -0.46 1.39
N ILE A 83 -2.94 -1.01 2.41
CA ILE A 83 -2.42 -2.17 3.11
C ILE A 83 -2.81 -3.46 2.41
N LEU A 84 -1.86 -4.37 2.25
CA LEU A 84 -2.12 -5.74 1.83
C LEU A 84 -2.06 -6.62 3.06
N THR A 85 -3.10 -7.40 3.34
CA THR A 85 -3.20 -8.12 4.61
C THR A 85 -3.97 -9.43 4.47
N ASN A 86 -3.87 -10.27 5.48
CA ASN A 86 -4.70 -11.47 5.61
C ASN A 86 -5.99 -11.12 6.34
N LEU A 87 -7.03 -11.86 6.05
CA LEU A 87 -8.38 -11.59 6.56
C LEU A 87 -8.47 -11.57 8.09
N SER A 88 -7.63 -12.31 8.78
CA SER A 88 -7.69 -12.45 10.25
C SER A 88 -7.05 -11.29 11.03
N ASP A 89 -6.47 -10.31 10.34
CA ASP A 89 -5.68 -9.26 11.01
C ASP A 89 -6.44 -7.95 11.25
N TYR A 90 -7.65 -8.05 11.83
CA TYR A 90 -8.49 -6.86 12.08
C TYR A 90 -7.79 -5.79 12.90
N ASP A 91 -7.11 -6.20 13.98
CA ASP A 91 -6.45 -5.23 14.85
C ASP A 91 -5.34 -4.49 14.12
N LYS A 92 -4.59 -5.19 13.29
CA LYS A 92 -3.52 -4.59 12.49
C LYS A 92 -4.07 -3.65 11.42
N ILE A 93 -5.18 -4.02 10.78
CA ILE A 93 -5.84 -3.16 9.81
C ILE A 93 -6.30 -1.87 10.49
N SER A 94 -6.95 -2.01 11.65
CA SER A 94 -7.43 -0.87 12.42
C SER A 94 -6.28 0.05 12.82
N ASP A 95 -5.17 -0.52 13.29
CA ASP A 95 -3.99 0.25 13.66
C ASP A 95 -3.41 0.98 12.44
N ALA A 96 -3.33 0.30 11.31
CA ALA A 96 -2.80 0.92 10.08
C ALA A 96 -3.66 2.10 9.62
N LEU A 97 -4.98 1.93 9.64
CA LEU A 97 -5.89 3.03 9.27
C LEU A 97 -5.76 4.20 10.23
N SER A 98 -5.60 3.91 11.53
CA SER A 98 -5.37 4.96 12.55
C SER A 98 -4.06 5.69 12.34
N LEU A 99 -3.05 5.03 11.78
CA LEU A 99 -1.76 5.63 11.46
C LEU A 99 -1.75 6.39 10.14
N GLY A 100 -2.85 6.33 9.38
CA GLY A 100 -2.97 7.10 8.15
C GLY A 100 -2.98 6.31 6.85
N ALA A 101 -3.05 4.97 6.92
CA ALA A 101 -3.28 4.19 5.70
C ALA A 101 -4.65 4.55 5.13
N MET A 102 -4.76 4.63 3.82
CA MET A 102 -6.00 5.07 3.16
C MET A 102 -7.03 3.94 3.00
N ASP A 103 -6.57 2.72 2.83
CA ASP A 103 -7.44 1.58 2.58
C ASP A 103 -6.66 0.29 2.80
N TYR A 104 -7.33 -0.83 2.62
CA TYR A 104 -6.72 -2.15 2.73
C TYR A 104 -7.30 -3.10 1.68
N LEU A 105 -6.57 -4.17 1.40
CA LEU A 105 -6.97 -5.22 0.48
C LEU A 105 -6.58 -6.58 1.08
N VAL A 106 -7.50 -7.55 1.01
CA VAL A 106 -7.22 -8.89 1.55
C VAL A 106 -6.51 -9.72 0.48
N LYS A 107 -5.29 -10.16 0.79
CA LYS A 107 -4.42 -10.86 -0.16
C LYS A 107 -5.03 -12.10 -0.81
N ALA A 108 -5.80 -12.88 -0.04
CA ALA A 108 -6.29 -14.17 -0.50
C ALA A 108 -7.46 -14.09 -1.47
N ASN A 109 -8.18 -12.98 -1.50
CA ASN A 109 -9.49 -12.92 -2.15
C ASN A 109 -9.63 -11.84 -3.22
N TYR A 110 -8.58 -11.07 -3.50
CA TYR A 110 -8.73 -10.00 -4.46
C TYR A 110 -8.56 -10.49 -5.89
N ARG A 111 -9.22 -9.78 -6.80
CA ARG A 111 -9.00 -9.93 -8.24
C ARG A 111 -8.23 -8.71 -8.71
N LEU A 112 -7.51 -8.85 -9.83
CA LEU A 112 -6.77 -7.72 -10.40
C LEU A 112 -7.66 -6.49 -10.59
N GLU A 113 -8.89 -6.68 -11.06
CA GLU A 113 -9.84 -5.58 -11.24
C GLU A 113 -10.12 -4.85 -9.94
N GLU A 114 -10.27 -5.58 -8.83
CA GLU A 114 -10.49 -4.98 -7.52
C GLU A 114 -9.29 -4.16 -7.07
N LEU A 115 -8.09 -4.66 -7.29
CA LEU A 115 -6.87 -3.94 -6.96
C LEU A 115 -6.76 -2.65 -7.77
N VAL A 116 -6.96 -2.72 -9.08
CA VAL A 116 -6.87 -1.56 -9.95
C VAL A 116 -7.93 -0.52 -9.57
N ASN A 117 -9.16 -0.96 -9.32
CA ASN A 117 -10.23 -0.06 -8.90
C ASN A 117 -9.92 0.60 -7.57
N LYS A 118 -9.36 -0.15 -6.63
CA LYS A 118 -8.98 0.39 -5.32
C LYS A 118 -7.89 1.44 -5.46
N ILE A 119 -6.89 1.19 -6.30
CA ILE A 119 -5.84 2.15 -6.58
C ILE A 119 -6.43 3.46 -7.09
N LYS A 120 -7.30 3.37 -8.09
CA LYS A 120 -7.93 4.56 -8.68
C LYS A 120 -8.79 5.30 -7.66
N THR A 121 -9.59 4.57 -6.89
CA THR A 121 -10.45 5.15 -5.87
C THR A 121 -9.64 5.89 -4.80
N VAL A 122 -8.56 5.28 -4.34
CA VAL A 122 -7.69 5.90 -3.31
C VAL A 122 -7.04 7.16 -3.85
N LEU A 123 -6.56 7.15 -5.08
CA LEU A 123 -5.98 8.35 -5.70
C LEU A 123 -7.00 9.49 -5.81
N GLU A 124 -8.25 9.17 -6.19
CA GLU A 124 -9.33 10.14 -6.26
C GLU A 124 -9.67 10.70 -4.89
N ARG A 125 -9.72 9.85 -3.86
CA ARG A 125 -9.99 10.28 -2.49
C ARG A 125 -8.90 11.23 -1.99
N LYS A 126 -7.66 10.94 -2.30
CA LYS A 126 -6.55 11.83 -1.94
C LYS A 126 -6.70 13.20 -2.59
N GLU A 127 -7.00 13.24 -3.89
CA GLU A 127 -7.19 14.50 -4.61
C GLU A 127 -8.35 15.32 -4.05
N SER A 128 -9.40 14.63 -3.59
CA SER A 128 -10.58 15.28 -3.00
C SER A 128 -10.40 15.65 -1.53
N GLY A 129 -9.26 15.34 -0.94
CA GLY A 129 -9.00 15.59 0.47
C GLY A 129 -9.75 14.66 1.43
N MET A 130 -10.27 13.56 0.92
CA MET A 130 -10.98 12.57 1.76
C MET A 130 -9.98 11.66 2.48
N GLY A 131 -10.27 11.37 3.74
CA GLY A 131 -9.43 10.53 4.56
C GLY A 131 -9.64 9.03 4.34
N PRO A 132 -9.03 8.21 5.23
CA PRO A 132 -9.12 6.75 5.12
C PRO A 132 -10.54 6.21 5.20
N VAL A 133 -10.72 4.99 4.67
CA VAL A 133 -11.97 4.25 4.83
C VAL A 133 -12.14 3.82 6.29
N SER A 134 -13.35 3.39 6.65
CA SER A 134 -13.60 2.85 7.98
C SER A 134 -12.95 1.48 8.14
N ALA A 135 -12.47 1.18 9.35
CA ALA A 135 -11.92 -0.13 9.67
C ALA A 135 -13.01 -1.20 9.55
N PRO A 136 -12.64 -2.43 9.16
CA PRO A 136 -13.62 -3.51 9.11
C PRO A 136 -14.10 -3.87 10.51
N GLU A 137 -15.37 -4.30 10.62
CA GLU A 137 -15.89 -4.77 11.87
C GLU A 137 -15.48 -6.22 12.11
N PRO A 138 -15.01 -6.57 13.31
CA PRO A 138 -14.70 -7.95 13.61
C PRO A 138 -15.97 -8.80 13.55
N LEU A 139 -15.85 -9.99 13.03
CA LEU A 139 -16.94 -10.96 13.04
C LEU A 139 -17.14 -11.44 14.48
N SER A 140 -18.31 -11.24 14.99
CA SER A 140 -18.64 -11.64 16.36
C SER A 140 -19.16 -13.08 16.41
#